data_d7098b1696a9ddb68a5a729dd120201d
#
_entry.id   d7098b1696a9ddb68a5a729dd120201d
#
_cell.length_a   1.000
_cell.length_b   1.000
_cell.length_c   1.000
_cell.angle_alpha   90.00
_cell.angle_beta   90.00
_cell.angle_gamma   90.00
#
_symmetry.space_group_name_H-M   'P 1'
#
loop_
_entity.id
_entity.type
_entity.pdbx_description
1 polymer ?
#
loop_
_entity_poly.entity_id
_entity_poly.type
_entity_poly.pdbx_seq_one_letter_code
_entity_poly.pdbx_strand_id
1 'polypeptide(L)'
;MKKILLITTIFIGSLFTAVAQDEQAGNDNNRQEKIKALYVAYITQQLNLTEAEAQKFWPLHAQFESDIKTVKPDLPELEKQQVVLNIKKKYQENFNHILGANRCERFFKMDGEFKRKLLDRIRKQREQQRPKIRRGV
;
A
#
# COMPACT_ATOMS: atom_id res chain seq x y z
N MET A 1 9.46 -63.89 20.74
CA MET A 1 9.88 -64.65 19.54
C MET A 1 9.02 -64.20 18.35
N LYS A 2 9.68 -63.89 17.30
CA LYS A 2 9.22 -63.90 15.89
C LYS A 2 8.17 -62.89 15.50
N LYS A 3 8.61 -61.87 14.81
CA LYS A 3 8.63 -61.70 13.34
C LYS A 3 7.25 -61.41 12.80
N ILE A 4 7.19 -60.27 12.11
CA ILE A 4 6.90 -60.22 10.67
C ILE A 4 6.59 -58.76 10.34
N LEU A 5 7.46 -58.13 9.64
CA LEU A 5 7.44 -57.83 8.20
C LEU A 5 6.21 -57.02 7.77
N LEU A 6 6.48 -55.70 7.61
CA LEU A 6 6.66 -55.07 6.29
C LEU A 6 5.53 -55.34 5.30
N ILE A 7 4.70 -54.35 5.10
CA ILE A 7 4.31 -53.94 3.75
C ILE A 7 4.22 -52.42 3.72
N THR A 8 5.29 -51.82 3.30
CA THR A 8 5.34 -50.50 2.72
C THR A 8 4.63 -50.56 1.39
N THR A 9 3.48 -50.00 1.27
CA THR A 9 2.94 -49.64 -0.05
C THR A 9 3.00 -48.16 -0.20
N ILE A 10 3.95 -47.78 -1.01
CA ILE A 10 4.18 -46.48 -1.62
C ILE A 10 2.89 -46.05 -2.31
N PHE A 11 2.28 -44.99 -1.80
CA PHE A 11 1.32 -44.18 -2.54
C PHE A 11 1.99 -42.85 -2.91
N ILE A 12 2.92 -42.94 -3.84
CA ILE A 12 3.42 -41.79 -4.57
C ILE A 12 2.46 -41.60 -5.74
N GLY A 13 1.63 -40.61 -5.65
CA GLY A 13 0.76 -40.26 -6.76
C GLY A 13 0.00 -38.99 -6.53
N SER A 14 0.46 -37.90 -7.16
CA SER A 14 -0.36 -36.76 -7.57
C SER A 14 -0.76 -35.74 -6.48
N LEU A 15 0.19 -34.91 -6.08
CA LEU A 15 -0.10 -33.57 -5.54
C LEU A 15 0.86 -32.54 -6.17
N PHE A 16 0.84 -32.47 -7.47
CA PHE A 16 1.50 -31.39 -8.21
C PHE A 16 0.49 -30.74 -9.13
N THR A 17 -0.46 -29.98 -8.57
CA THR A 17 -1.20 -28.97 -9.33
C THR A 17 -1.96 -28.05 -8.38
N ALA A 18 -1.30 -27.16 -7.64
CA ALA A 18 -1.93 -25.98 -7.04
C ALA A 18 -0.90 -24.99 -6.45
N VAL A 19 0.18 -24.68 -7.16
CA VAL A 19 1.16 -23.70 -6.66
C VAL A 19 1.32 -22.49 -7.58
N ALA A 20 0.55 -22.40 -8.65
CA ALA A 20 0.73 -21.34 -9.64
C ALA A 20 -0.13 -20.07 -9.44
N GLN A 21 -0.99 -20.00 -8.41
CA GLN A 21 -1.84 -18.84 -8.17
C GLN A 21 -1.48 -18.05 -6.90
N ASP A 22 -0.63 -18.57 -6.03
CA ASP A 22 -0.28 -17.95 -4.75
C ASP A 22 0.95 -17.02 -4.85
N GLU A 23 1.79 -17.19 -5.85
CA GLU A 23 2.99 -16.34 -6.02
C GLU A 23 2.67 -14.92 -6.46
N GLN A 24 1.57 -14.69 -7.17
CA GLN A 24 1.18 -13.34 -7.61
C GLN A 24 0.53 -12.54 -6.49
N ALA A 25 -0.30 -13.15 -5.66
CA ALA A 25 -0.91 -12.53 -4.50
C ALA A 25 0.14 -12.25 -3.39
N GLY A 26 1.09 -13.14 -3.18
CA GLY A 26 2.19 -12.94 -2.24
C GLY A 26 3.15 -11.82 -2.67
N ASN A 27 3.35 -11.63 -3.96
CA ASN A 27 4.21 -10.57 -4.51
C ASN A 27 3.55 -9.19 -4.39
N ASP A 28 2.24 -9.08 -4.60
CA ASP A 28 1.51 -7.82 -4.47
C ASP A 28 1.40 -7.37 -3.01
N ASN A 29 1.17 -8.28 -2.07
CA ASN A 29 1.17 -7.97 -0.64
C ASN A 29 2.56 -7.50 -0.17
N ASN A 30 3.62 -8.18 -0.53
CA ASN A 30 5.00 -7.80 -0.21
C ASN A 30 5.36 -6.42 -0.79
N ARG A 31 4.87 -6.11 -2.00
CA ARG A 31 5.05 -4.81 -2.63
C ARG A 31 4.30 -3.71 -1.89
N GLN A 32 3.06 -3.95 -1.47
CA GLN A 32 2.28 -2.99 -0.69
C GLN A 32 2.90 -2.71 0.68
N GLU A 33 3.39 -3.74 1.36
CA GLU A 33 4.10 -3.58 2.63
C GLU A 33 5.37 -2.76 2.49
N LYS A 34 6.16 -3.00 1.44
CA LYS A 34 7.35 -2.18 1.13
C LYS A 34 7.00 -0.72 0.86
N ILE A 35 5.95 -0.46 0.10
CA ILE A 35 5.48 0.91 -0.17
C ILE A 35 5.05 1.59 1.13
N LYS A 36 4.30 0.88 1.98
CA LYS A 36 3.88 1.39 3.29
C LYS A 36 5.06 1.71 4.19
N ALA A 37 6.05 0.81 4.26
CA ALA A 37 7.26 1.03 5.05
C ALA A 37 8.06 2.25 4.56
N LEU A 38 8.21 2.42 3.23
CA LEU A 38 8.85 3.59 2.63
C LEU A 38 8.09 4.88 2.93
N TYR A 39 6.77 4.85 2.88
CA TYR A 39 5.92 5.99 3.22
C TYR A 39 6.09 6.39 4.70
N VAL A 40 6.01 5.42 5.61
CA VAL A 40 6.19 5.65 7.04
C VAL A 40 7.56 6.27 7.33
N ALA A 41 8.64 5.69 6.79
CA ALA A 41 9.99 6.21 6.95
C ALA A 41 10.11 7.64 6.39
N TYR A 42 9.58 7.89 5.20
CA TYR A 42 9.62 9.19 4.55
C TYR A 42 8.90 10.26 5.37
N ILE A 43 7.66 10.04 5.78
CA ILE A 43 6.86 11.00 6.54
C ILE A 43 7.47 11.23 7.92
N THR A 44 7.88 10.17 8.63
CA THR A 44 8.51 10.27 9.96
C THR A 44 9.76 11.15 9.91
N GLN A 45 10.62 10.94 8.92
CA GLN A 45 11.84 11.70 8.74
C GLN A 45 11.58 13.16 8.34
N GLN A 46 10.71 13.38 7.36
CA GLN A 46 10.44 14.71 6.82
C GLN A 46 9.72 15.63 7.81
N LEU A 47 8.88 15.07 8.67
CA LEU A 47 8.20 15.82 9.72
C LEU A 47 8.98 15.87 11.04
N ASN A 48 10.10 15.15 11.14
CA ASN A 48 10.86 14.97 12.39
C ASN A 48 9.93 14.56 13.54
N LEU A 49 9.12 13.50 13.32
CA LEU A 49 8.21 13.02 14.33
C LEU A 49 8.99 12.46 15.52
N THR A 50 8.69 12.96 16.71
CA THR A 50 9.13 12.31 17.94
C THR A 50 8.39 10.98 18.13
N GLU A 51 8.91 10.10 18.99
CA GLU A 51 8.24 8.83 19.29
C GLU A 51 6.82 9.05 19.84
N ALA A 52 6.66 10.00 20.76
CA ALA A 52 5.35 10.36 21.33
C ALA A 52 4.37 10.91 20.28
N GLU A 53 4.86 11.71 19.34
CA GLU A 53 4.04 12.20 18.21
C GLU A 53 3.69 11.06 17.27
N ALA A 54 4.63 10.19 16.91
CA ALA A 54 4.42 9.06 16.01
C ALA A 54 3.36 8.09 16.56
N GLN A 55 3.37 7.81 17.87
CA GLN A 55 2.37 6.97 18.53
C GLN A 55 0.94 7.51 18.40
N LYS A 56 0.76 8.82 18.30
CA LYS A 56 -0.54 9.47 18.09
C LYS A 56 -0.86 9.67 16.62
N PHE A 57 0.14 10.02 15.83
CA PHE A 57 0.00 10.34 14.41
C PHE A 57 -0.42 9.13 13.57
N TRP A 58 0.25 7.99 13.73
CA TRP A 58 0.00 6.84 12.84
C TRP A 58 -1.39 6.21 13.00
N PRO A 59 -1.97 6.06 14.21
CA PRO A 59 -3.36 5.63 14.34
C PRO A 59 -4.36 6.60 13.71
N LEU A 60 -4.14 7.91 13.87
CA LEU A 60 -4.96 8.95 13.24
C LEU A 60 -4.84 8.91 11.71
N HIS A 61 -3.62 8.75 11.21
CA HIS A 61 -3.35 8.60 9.78
C HIS A 61 -4.05 7.36 9.18
N ALA A 62 -4.06 6.24 9.91
CA ALA A 62 -4.75 5.03 9.46
C ALA A 62 -6.27 5.25 9.33
N GLN A 63 -6.89 6.01 10.22
CA GLN A 63 -8.30 6.38 10.12
C GLN A 63 -8.54 7.33 8.92
N PHE A 64 -7.69 8.33 8.76
CA PHE A 64 -7.73 9.24 7.61
C PHE A 64 -7.61 8.48 6.28
N GLU A 65 -6.65 7.56 6.14
CA GLU A 65 -6.49 6.73 4.94
C GLU A 65 -7.69 5.79 4.70
N SER A 66 -8.30 5.28 5.77
CA SER A 66 -9.51 4.48 5.67
C SER A 66 -10.66 5.29 5.08
N ASP A 67 -10.88 6.52 5.58
CA ASP A 67 -11.92 7.41 5.05
C ASP A 67 -11.63 7.81 3.59
N ILE A 68 -10.38 8.09 3.23
CA ILE A 68 -9.99 8.37 1.84
C ILE A 68 -10.34 7.19 0.91
N LYS A 69 -10.16 5.94 1.36
CA LYS A 69 -10.48 4.75 0.58
C LYS A 69 -11.99 4.53 0.36
N THR A 70 -12.85 5.17 1.16
CA THR A 70 -14.30 5.12 0.95
C THR A 70 -14.79 6.00 -0.20
N VAL A 71 -13.94 6.89 -0.71
CA VAL A 71 -14.27 7.76 -1.84
C VAL A 71 -14.48 6.91 -3.09
N LYS A 72 -15.68 6.96 -3.64
CA LYS A 72 -16.06 6.17 -4.81
C LYS A 72 -15.21 6.56 -6.03
N PRO A 73 -14.63 5.59 -6.74
CA PRO A 73 -13.76 5.87 -7.89
C PRO A 73 -14.51 6.40 -9.11
N ASP A 74 -15.82 6.17 -9.21
CA ASP A 74 -16.70 6.54 -10.31
C ASP A 74 -17.36 7.93 -10.17
N LEU A 75 -17.09 8.64 -9.05
CA LEU A 75 -17.55 10.02 -8.90
C LEU A 75 -16.93 10.93 -9.97
N PRO A 76 -17.68 11.95 -10.44
CA PRO A 76 -17.11 13.05 -11.23
C PRO A 76 -15.90 13.67 -10.55
N GLU A 77 -14.90 14.08 -11.32
CA GLU A 77 -13.60 14.49 -10.77
C GLU A 77 -13.71 15.63 -9.74
N LEU A 78 -14.54 16.64 -10.00
CA LEU A 78 -14.75 17.76 -9.06
C LEU A 78 -15.43 17.32 -7.76
N GLU A 79 -16.41 16.42 -7.85
CA GLU A 79 -17.08 15.87 -6.67
C GLU A 79 -16.10 15.02 -5.83
N LYS A 80 -15.29 14.20 -6.50
CA LYS A 80 -14.23 13.45 -5.84
C LYS A 80 -13.26 14.35 -5.09
N GLN A 81 -12.79 15.41 -5.72
CA GLN A 81 -11.91 16.40 -5.10
C GLN A 81 -12.56 17.05 -3.89
N GLN A 82 -13.85 17.40 -3.99
CA GLN A 82 -14.60 18.00 -2.89
C GLN A 82 -14.73 17.03 -1.70
N VAL A 83 -15.06 15.76 -1.95
CA VAL A 83 -15.14 14.73 -0.90
C VAL A 83 -13.79 14.54 -0.22
N VAL A 84 -12.71 14.41 -0.99
CA VAL A 84 -11.34 14.31 -0.47
C VAL A 84 -10.96 15.53 0.37
N LEU A 85 -11.32 16.74 -0.10
CA LEU A 85 -11.07 17.98 0.65
C LEU A 85 -11.84 18.00 1.98
N ASN A 86 -13.09 17.57 1.98
CA ASN A 86 -13.89 17.50 3.19
C ASN A 86 -13.30 16.52 4.22
N ILE A 87 -12.82 15.35 3.76
CA ILE A 87 -12.11 14.40 4.61
C ILE A 87 -10.83 15.04 5.19
N LYS A 88 -10.02 15.70 4.37
CA LYS A 88 -8.82 16.40 4.85
C LYS A 88 -9.14 17.45 5.91
N LYS A 89 -10.18 18.25 5.70
CA LYS A 89 -10.63 19.25 6.68
C LYS A 89 -11.09 18.61 8.00
N LYS A 90 -11.81 17.48 7.92
CA LYS A 90 -12.24 16.73 9.11
C LYS A 90 -11.07 16.31 10.00
N TYR A 91 -9.94 15.92 9.41
CA TYR A 91 -8.77 15.45 10.15
C TYR A 91 -7.74 16.54 10.45
N GLN A 92 -7.83 17.70 9.81
CA GLN A 92 -6.84 18.77 9.87
C GLN A 92 -6.61 19.24 11.32
N GLU A 93 -7.67 19.43 12.10
CA GLU A 93 -7.56 19.89 13.48
C GLU A 93 -6.82 18.87 14.37
N ASN A 94 -7.14 17.60 14.23
CA ASN A 94 -6.49 16.53 14.98
C ASN A 94 -5.00 16.42 14.62
N PHE A 95 -4.65 16.55 13.34
CA PHE A 95 -3.24 16.60 12.91
C PHE A 95 -2.55 17.86 13.41
N ASN A 96 -3.23 19.01 13.45
CA ASN A 96 -2.69 20.25 14.01
C ASN A 96 -2.35 20.11 15.50
N HIS A 97 -3.17 19.41 16.27
CA HIS A 97 -2.89 19.16 17.68
C HIS A 97 -1.64 18.31 17.93
N ILE A 98 -1.33 17.40 17.00
CA ILE A 98 -0.14 16.54 17.10
C ILE A 98 1.10 17.24 16.56
N LEU A 99 0.99 17.89 15.40
CA LEU A 99 2.12 18.37 14.61
C LEU A 99 2.36 19.89 14.75
N GLY A 100 1.32 20.64 15.10
CA GLY A 100 1.27 22.08 14.89
C GLY A 100 0.94 22.44 13.43
N ALA A 101 0.42 23.66 13.21
CA ALA A 101 -0.13 24.09 11.91
C ALA A 101 0.85 23.95 10.74
N ASN A 102 2.10 24.39 10.93
CA ASN A 102 3.12 24.37 9.85
C ASN A 102 3.48 22.93 9.42
N ARG A 103 3.64 22.00 10.36
CA ARG A 103 3.96 20.59 10.01
C ARG A 103 2.74 19.87 9.46
N CYS A 104 1.53 20.23 9.89
CA CYS A 104 0.30 19.68 9.33
C CYS A 104 0.11 20.07 7.86
N GLU A 105 0.34 21.33 7.51
CA GLU A 105 0.33 21.78 6.12
C GLU A 105 1.37 21.04 5.27
N ARG A 106 2.59 20.94 5.78
CA ARG A 106 3.66 20.16 5.13
C ARG A 106 3.27 18.70 4.96
N PHE A 107 2.62 18.10 5.94
CA PHE A 107 2.14 16.71 5.86
C PHE A 107 1.21 16.52 4.66
N PHE A 108 0.15 17.31 4.52
CA PHE A 108 -0.79 17.17 3.41
C PHE A 108 -0.13 17.39 2.05
N LYS A 109 0.82 18.30 1.95
CA LYS A 109 1.60 18.52 0.73
C LYS A 109 2.46 17.30 0.40
N MET A 110 3.21 16.78 1.36
CA MET A 110 4.10 15.65 1.17
C MET A 110 3.36 14.34 0.90
N ASP A 111 2.22 14.13 1.54
CA ASP A 111 1.33 12.99 1.28
C ASP A 111 0.89 12.98 -0.19
N GLY A 112 0.43 14.12 -0.70
CA GLY A 112 0.05 14.26 -2.11
C GLY A 112 1.23 14.06 -3.07
N GLU A 113 2.41 14.60 -2.75
CA GLU A 113 3.62 14.42 -3.57
C GLU A 113 4.11 12.98 -3.60
N PHE A 114 4.10 12.29 -2.46
CA PHE A 114 4.49 10.89 -2.41
C PHE A 114 3.57 10.01 -3.28
N LYS A 115 2.26 10.19 -3.14
CA LYS A 115 1.26 9.46 -3.92
C LYS A 115 1.44 9.69 -5.43
N ARG A 116 1.65 10.94 -5.83
CA ARG A 116 1.90 11.28 -7.24
C ARG A 116 3.18 10.62 -7.77
N LYS A 117 4.29 10.73 -7.05
CA LYS A 117 5.57 10.10 -7.43
C LYS A 117 5.46 8.58 -7.52
N LEU A 118 4.70 7.97 -6.62
CA LEU A 118 4.44 6.52 -6.64
C LEU A 118 3.67 6.11 -7.89
N LEU A 119 2.59 6.81 -8.21
CA LEU A 119 1.78 6.55 -9.41
C LEU A 119 2.60 6.72 -10.70
N ASP A 120 3.41 7.76 -10.79
CA ASP A 120 4.31 7.99 -11.94
C ASP A 120 5.33 6.85 -12.10
N ARG A 121 5.88 6.36 -10.99
CA ARG A 121 6.81 5.23 -11.01
C ARG A 121 6.14 3.94 -11.47
N ILE A 122 4.94 3.65 -10.95
CA ILE A 122 4.16 2.47 -11.37
C ILE A 122 3.82 2.55 -12.86
N ARG A 123 3.40 3.72 -13.34
CA ARG A 123 3.09 3.95 -14.75
C ARG A 123 4.31 3.69 -15.65
N LYS A 124 5.46 4.27 -15.32
CA LYS A 124 6.72 4.04 -16.05
C LYS A 124 7.12 2.56 -16.09
N GLN A 125 6.98 1.85 -14.97
CA GLN A 125 7.27 0.42 -14.93
C GLN A 125 6.34 -0.39 -15.86
N ARG A 126 5.04 -0.07 -15.87
CA ARG A 126 4.08 -0.72 -16.77
C ARG A 126 4.38 -0.44 -18.24
N GLU A 127 4.79 0.77 -18.57
CA GLU A 127 5.18 1.16 -19.93
C GLU A 127 6.43 0.39 -20.41
N GLN A 128 7.41 0.18 -19.52
CA GLN A 128 8.62 -0.60 -19.81
C GLN A 128 8.35 -2.10 -19.98
N GLN A 129 7.34 -2.63 -19.28
CA GLN A 129 6.95 -4.04 -19.36
C GLN A 129 6.02 -4.36 -20.53
N ARG A 130 5.49 -3.34 -21.23
CA ARG A 130 4.70 -3.58 -22.45
C ARG A 130 5.59 -4.17 -23.52
N PRO A 131 5.27 -5.37 -24.08
CA PRO A 131 6.03 -5.90 -25.18
C PRO A 131 6.00 -4.90 -26.32
N LYS A 132 7.18 -4.54 -26.82
CA LYS A 132 7.30 -3.78 -28.06
C LYS A 132 6.70 -4.64 -29.17
N ILE A 133 5.43 -4.43 -29.49
CA ILE A 133 4.83 -5.01 -30.68
C ILE A 133 5.62 -4.44 -31.84
N ARG A 134 6.57 -5.24 -32.40
CA ARG A 134 7.20 -4.95 -33.68
C ARG A 134 6.06 -4.85 -34.68
N ARG A 135 5.72 -3.64 -35.09
CA ARG A 135 5.00 -3.42 -36.34
C ARG A 135 5.95 -3.92 -37.43
N GLY A 136 5.80 -5.19 -37.77
CA GLY A 136 6.35 -5.73 -39.01
C GLY A 136 5.60 -5.07 -40.17
N VAL A 137 6.35 -4.43 -41.02
CA VAL A 137 5.94 -3.98 -42.34
C VAL A 137 5.74 -5.23 -43.20
#